data_2b020b9120bc96b2be6593eb64f0c9bd
#
_entry.id   2b020b9120bc96b2be6593eb64f0c9bd
#
_cell.length_a   1.000
_cell.length_b   1.000
_cell.length_c   1.000
_cell.angle_alpha   90.00
_cell.angle_beta   90.00
_cell.angle_gamma   90.00
#
_symmetry.space_group_name_H-M   'P 1'
#
loop_
_entity.id
_entity.type
_entity.pdbx_description
1 polymer ?
#
loop_
_entity_poly.entity_id
_entity_poly.type
_entity_poly.pdbx_seq_one_letter_code
_entity_poly.pdbx_strand_id
1 'polypeptide(L)'
;MGRAAITGFLLGVVLFLSAPSYALDETRADLRLSVSEDFVHARGAMVVSARYGGSWGARLGFWARESSVEPSTANFFAGIDHVWTYSKWRAGLGAVWIDKVNDLNGTHWDFDVSLGYDMSSQAFVEYRHHSHGRKLGISRDASNDGWNLIGIGLIF
;
A
#
# COMPACT_ATOMS: atom_id res chain seq x y z
N MET A 1 10.06 18.55 -3.89
CA MET A 1 9.69 17.86 -5.16
C MET A 1 9.19 18.89 -6.16
N GLY A 2 9.78 18.98 -7.35
CA GLY A 2 9.44 19.99 -8.35
C GLY A 2 8.09 19.66 -9.04
N ARG A 3 7.41 20.72 -9.53
CA ARG A 3 6.13 20.62 -10.26
C ARG A 3 6.16 19.58 -11.41
N ALA A 4 7.31 19.43 -12.07
CA ALA A 4 7.50 18.43 -13.15
C ALA A 4 7.34 16.98 -12.70
N ALA A 5 7.77 16.63 -11.47
CA ALA A 5 7.64 15.28 -10.95
C ALA A 5 6.17 14.93 -10.63
N ILE A 6 5.42 15.92 -10.12
CA ILE A 6 3.98 15.73 -9.83
C ILE A 6 3.19 15.58 -11.14
N THR A 7 3.51 16.39 -12.15
CA THR A 7 2.83 16.33 -13.46
C THR A 7 3.13 14.99 -14.15
N GLY A 8 4.38 14.50 -14.09
CA GLY A 8 4.76 13.20 -14.66
C GLY A 8 4.06 12.03 -13.96
N PHE A 9 3.94 12.08 -12.64
CA PHE A 9 3.23 11.07 -11.87
C PHE A 9 1.72 11.05 -12.20
N LEU A 10 1.07 12.23 -12.23
CA LEU A 10 -0.35 12.35 -12.59
C LEU A 10 -0.62 11.89 -14.03
N LEU A 11 0.25 12.25 -14.98
CA LEU A 11 0.12 11.79 -16.35
C LEU A 11 0.28 10.27 -16.47
N GLY A 12 1.23 9.69 -15.75
CA GLY A 12 1.43 8.24 -15.65
C GLY A 12 0.21 7.52 -15.09
N VAL A 13 -0.39 8.05 -14.02
CA VAL A 13 -1.61 7.50 -13.42
C VAL A 13 -2.78 7.61 -14.41
N VAL A 14 -2.95 8.73 -15.08
CA VAL A 14 -4.04 8.91 -16.08
C VAL A 14 -3.86 7.97 -17.27
N LEU A 15 -2.65 7.81 -17.79
CA LEU A 15 -2.36 6.87 -18.86
C LEU A 15 -2.58 5.41 -18.43
N PHE A 16 -2.27 5.08 -17.17
CA PHE A 16 -2.51 3.74 -16.63
C PHE A 16 -4.01 3.46 -16.42
N LEU A 17 -4.78 4.48 -16.03
CA LEU A 17 -6.24 4.39 -15.85
C LEU A 17 -6.98 4.27 -17.18
N SER A 18 -6.42 4.82 -18.27
CA SER A 18 -6.98 4.75 -19.63
C SER A 18 -6.50 3.54 -20.44
N ALA A 19 -5.47 2.83 -19.98
CA ALA A 19 -5.07 1.58 -20.62
C ALA A 19 -6.20 0.55 -20.47
N PRO A 20 -6.52 -0.24 -21.52
CA PRO A 20 -7.47 -1.33 -21.38
C PRO A 20 -6.92 -2.27 -20.31
N SER A 21 -7.51 -2.23 -19.12
CA SER A 21 -7.21 -3.20 -18.08
C SER A 21 -7.62 -4.55 -18.62
N TYR A 22 -6.68 -5.42 -18.90
CA TYR A 22 -6.99 -6.84 -18.92
C TYR A 22 -7.40 -7.14 -17.47
N ALA A 23 -8.70 -7.01 -17.22
CA ALA A 23 -9.27 -7.21 -15.91
C ALA A 23 -8.80 -8.59 -15.45
N LEU A 24 -8.28 -8.65 -14.24
CA LEU A 24 -8.22 -9.90 -13.50
C LEU A 24 -9.68 -10.30 -13.27
N ASP A 25 -10.28 -10.93 -14.25
CA ASP A 25 -11.68 -11.38 -14.20
C ASP A 25 -11.81 -12.57 -13.23
N GLU A 26 -10.66 -13.12 -12.82
CA GLU A 26 -10.59 -14.20 -11.85
C GLU A 26 -10.32 -13.65 -10.44
N THR A 27 -11.22 -14.00 -9.55
CA THR A 27 -11.05 -13.79 -8.12
C THR A 27 -9.84 -14.58 -7.62
N ARG A 28 -8.90 -13.90 -6.98
CA ARG A 28 -7.66 -14.48 -6.45
C ARG A 28 -7.48 -14.10 -4.99
N ALA A 29 -6.78 -14.96 -4.27
CA ALA A 29 -6.24 -14.61 -2.96
C ALA A 29 -4.75 -14.31 -3.11
N ASP A 30 -4.28 -13.28 -2.43
CA ASP A 30 -2.84 -13.05 -2.27
C ASP A 30 -2.46 -12.82 -0.80
N LEU A 31 -1.28 -13.25 -0.43
CA LEU A 31 -0.65 -13.00 0.86
C LEU A 31 0.60 -12.18 0.63
N ARG A 32 0.78 -11.09 1.37
CA ARG A 32 1.88 -10.13 1.23
C ARG A 32 2.65 -10.00 2.52
N LEU A 33 3.96 -9.97 2.40
CA LEU A 33 4.90 -9.60 3.45
C LEU A 33 5.70 -8.39 2.97
N SER A 34 5.62 -7.30 3.70
CA SER A 34 6.27 -6.04 3.36
C SER A 34 7.01 -5.47 4.56
N VAL A 35 8.06 -4.71 4.29
CA VAL A 35 8.85 -3.99 5.30
C VAL A 35 8.96 -2.51 4.91
N SER A 36 8.99 -1.63 5.89
CA SER A 36 9.19 -0.20 5.63
C SER A 36 10.65 0.10 5.28
N GLU A 37 10.87 1.21 4.56
CA GLU A 37 12.22 1.68 4.20
C GLU A 37 13.09 1.99 5.43
N ASP A 38 12.48 2.39 6.55
CA ASP A 38 13.18 2.66 7.81
C ASP A 38 13.47 1.43 8.65
N PHE A 39 13.19 0.23 8.14
CA PHE A 39 13.45 -1.03 8.83
C PHE A 39 14.92 -1.16 9.28
N VAL A 40 15.86 -0.63 8.49
CA VAL A 40 17.29 -0.64 8.79
C VAL A 40 17.65 0.24 10.00
N HIS A 41 16.82 1.22 10.34
CA HIS A 41 17.08 2.15 11.45
C HIS A 41 16.31 1.81 12.74
N ALA A 42 15.87 0.55 12.91
CA ALA A 42 15.10 0.07 14.06
C ALA A 42 13.79 0.86 14.34
N ARG A 43 13.30 1.59 13.36
CA ARG A 43 11.99 2.28 13.37
C ARG A 43 11.00 1.69 12.37
N GLY A 44 11.39 0.57 11.77
CA GLY A 44 10.65 -0.04 10.69
C GLY A 44 9.40 -0.78 11.13
N ALA A 45 8.44 -0.87 10.23
CA ALA A 45 7.27 -1.70 10.37
C ALA A 45 7.39 -2.92 9.44
N MET A 46 6.97 -4.06 9.95
CA MET A 46 6.68 -5.25 9.16
C MET A 46 5.17 -5.36 8.98
N VAL A 47 4.75 -5.54 7.75
CA VAL A 47 3.33 -5.63 7.40
C VAL A 47 3.05 -7.00 6.79
N VAL A 48 2.06 -7.69 7.34
CA VAL A 48 1.49 -8.91 6.75
C VAL A 48 0.07 -8.61 6.35
N SER A 49 -0.31 -8.89 5.12
CA SER A 49 -1.66 -8.67 4.64
C SER A 49 -2.11 -9.75 3.69
N ALA A 50 -3.40 -10.05 3.72
CA ALA A 50 -4.10 -10.88 2.75
C ALA A 50 -5.07 -10.02 1.96
N ARG A 51 -5.21 -10.33 0.68
CA ARG A 51 -6.18 -9.73 -0.24
C ARG A 51 -6.99 -10.81 -0.92
N TYR A 52 -8.28 -10.56 -1.12
CA TYR A 52 -9.18 -11.41 -1.86
C TYR A 52 -10.05 -10.59 -2.81
N GLY A 53 -10.03 -10.91 -4.08
CA GLY A 53 -10.82 -10.26 -5.12
C GLY A 53 -10.17 -10.30 -6.50
N GLY A 54 -10.84 -9.74 -7.47
CA GLY A 54 -10.34 -9.48 -8.83
C GLY A 54 -9.66 -8.12 -8.93
N SER A 55 -10.08 -7.27 -9.88
CA SER A 55 -9.62 -5.88 -9.96
C SER A 55 -10.00 -5.08 -8.69
N TRP A 56 -11.20 -5.26 -8.17
CA TRP A 56 -11.56 -4.83 -6.82
C TRP A 56 -11.32 -5.95 -5.82
N GLY A 57 -10.73 -5.63 -4.67
CA GLY A 57 -10.46 -6.60 -3.62
C GLY A 57 -10.64 -6.06 -2.21
N ALA A 58 -11.00 -6.95 -1.30
CA ALA A 58 -10.94 -6.72 0.14
C ALA A 58 -9.55 -7.05 0.65
N ARG A 59 -9.06 -6.28 1.59
CA ARG A 59 -7.75 -6.46 2.21
C ARG A 59 -7.86 -6.44 3.72
N LEU A 60 -7.15 -7.38 4.35
CA LEU A 60 -7.00 -7.47 5.80
C LEU A 60 -5.52 -7.61 6.12
N GLY A 61 -5.10 -7.07 7.23
CA GLY A 61 -3.71 -7.26 7.65
C GLY A 61 -3.42 -6.67 9.01
N PHE A 62 -2.17 -6.80 9.36
CA PHE A 62 -1.62 -6.15 10.53
C PHE A 62 -0.20 -5.67 10.22
N TRP A 63 0.23 -4.65 10.94
CA TRP A 63 1.63 -4.29 11.01
C TRP A 63 2.11 -4.34 12.45
N ALA A 64 3.33 -4.79 12.61
CA ALA A 64 4.08 -4.73 13.84
C ALA A 64 5.21 -3.72 13.67
N ARG A 65 5.34 -2.81 14.61
CA ARG A 65 6.47 -1.90 14.71
C ARG A 65 7.37 -2.36 15.86
N GLU A 66 8.64 -2.47 15.59
CA GLU A 66 9.65 -2.54 16.62
C GLU A 66 10.20 -1.14 16.86
N SER A 67 10.12 -0.66 18.08
CA SER A 67 10.69 0.62 18.49
C SER A 67 11.60 0.40 19.67
N SER A 68 12.79 0.98 19.63
CA SER A 68 13.73 0.98 20.77
C SER A 68 13.29 1.93 21.89
N VAL A 69 12.28 2.76 21.66
CA VAL A 69 11.85 3.84 22.58
C VAL A 69 10.43 3.63 23.10
N GLU A 70 9.57 2.94 22.37
CA GLU A 70 8.17 2.68 22.74
C GLU A 70 7.86 1.18 22.65
N PRO A 71 6.92 0.67 23.46
CA PRO A 71 6.53 -0.73 23.37
C PRO A 71 6.04 -1.04 21.94
N SER A 72 6.45 -2.20 21.42
CA SER A 72 6.02 -2.68 20.12
C SER A 72 4.50 -2.69 20.03
N THR A 73 3.97 -1.99 19.03
CA THR A 73 2.52 -1.93 18.81
C THR A 73 2.16 -2.71 17.57
N ALA A 74 1.14 -3.54 17.67
CA ALA A 74 0.51 -4.18 16.51
C ALA A 74 -0.81 -3.47 16.23
N ASN A 75 -1.02 -3.12 14.97
CA ASN A 75 -2.25 -2.53 14.48
C ASN A 75 -2.88 -3.46 13.45
N PHE A 76 -4.18 -3.63 13.54
CA PHE A 76 -4.96 -4.30 12.52
C PHE A 76 -5.53 -3.28 11.54
N PHE A 77 -5.66 -3.68 10.29
CA PHE A 77 -6.34 -2.89 9.28
C PHE A 77 -7.24 -3.75 8.41
N ALA A 78 -8.30 -3.11 7.92
CA ALA A 78 -9.19 -3.66 6.93
C ALA A 78 -9.47 -2.61 5.86
N GLY A 79 -9.60 -3.02 4.61
CA GLY A 79 -9.82 -2.05 3.55
C GLY A 79 -10.20 -2.68 2.23
N ILE A 80 -10.27 -1.82 1.24
CA ILE A 80 -10.52 -2.17 -0.15
C ILE A 80 -9.43 -1.56 -1.02
N ASP A 81 -9.13 -2.23 -2.11
CA ASP A 81 -8.26 -1.70 -3.14
C ASP A 81 -8.78 -1.99 -4.54
N HIS A 82 -8.33 -1.20 -5.48
CA HIS A 82 -8.47 -1.47 -6.91
C HIS A 82 -7.08 -1.69 -7.50
N VAL A 83 -6.91 -2.79 -8.23
CA VAL A 83 -5.65 -3.16 -8.85
C VAL A 83 -5.85 -3.25 -10.36
N TRP A 84 -5.06 -2.48 -11.10
CA TRP A 84 -4.93 -2.59 -12.54
C TRP A 84 -3.72 -3.45 -12.87
N THR A 85 -3.84 -4.31 -13.88
CA THR A 85 -2.74 -5.11 -14.39
C THR A 85 -2.52 -4.82 -15.86
N TYR A 86 -1.26 -4.65 -16.23
CA TYR A 86 -0.84 -4.52 -17.62
C TYR A 86 0.43 -5.34 -17.84
N SER A 87 0.30 -6.41 -18.63
CA SER A 87 1.37 -7.41 -18.76
C SER A 87 1.77 -7.96 -17.38
N LYS A 88 3.01 -7.76 -16.97
CA LYS A 88 3.53 -8.14 -15.65
C LYS A 88 3.44 -7.03 -14.61
N TRP A 89 3.01 -5.84 -14.99
CA TRP A 89 2.92 -4.70 -14.08
C TRP A 89 1.57 -4.64 -13.39
N ARG A 90 1.60 -4.25 -12.14
CA ARG A 90 0.41 -4.01 -11.30
C ARG A 90 0.48 -2.59 -10.77
N ALA A 91 -0.61 -1.85 -10.82
CA ALA A 91 -0.76 -0.60 -10.09
C ALA A 91 -2.00 -0.69 -9.23
N GLY A 92 -1.96 -0.12 -8.04
CA GLY A 92 -3.08 -0.19 -7.11
C GLY A 92 -3.36 1.13 -6.42
N LEU A 93 -4.63 1.35 -6.11
CA LEU A 93 -5.11 2.37 -5.20
C LEU A 93 -5.97 1.70 -4.14
N GLY A 94 -5.78 2.08 -2.88
CA GLY A 94 -6.53 1.51 -1.78
C GLY A 94 -6.87 2.52 -0.70
N ALA A 95 -7.82 2.11 0.14
CA ALA A 95 -8.14 2.77 1.38
C ALA A 95 -8.29 1.72 2.48
N VAL A 96 -7.70 1.97 3.63
CA VAL A 96 -7.76 1.07 4.78
C VAL A 96 -8.21 1.83 6.02
N TRP A 97 -9.00 1.16 6.82
CA TRP A 97 -9.30 1.56 8.18
C TRP A 97 -8.38 0.81 9.16
N ILE A 98 -7.91 1.52 10.17
CA ILE A 98 -6.91 1.07 11.12
C ILE A 98 -7.49 1.15 12.52
N ASP A 99 -7.31 0.09 13.31
CA ASP A 99 -7.91 -0.04 14.63
C ASP A 99 -7.37 0.96 15.66
N LYS A 100 -6.08 1.33 15.56
CA LYS A 100 -5.43 2.24 16.51
C LYS A 100 -4.68 3.35 15.79
N VAL A 101 -4.83 4.55 16.26
CA VAL A 101 -4.04 5.71 15.82
C VAL A 101 -2.74 5.76 16.62
N ASN A 102 -1.63 5.92 15.93
CA ASN A 102 -0.30 6.07 16.50
C ASN A 102 0.58 6.96 15.59
N ASP A 103 1.86 7.08 15.91
CA ASP A 103 2.80 7.93 15.18
C ASP A 103 3.00 7.53 13.71
N LEU A 104 2.65 6.29 13.33
CA LEU A 104 2.80 5.81 11.95
C LEU A 104 1.64 6.20 11.06
N ASN A 105 0.42 6.18 11.60
CA ASN A 105 -0.77 6.37 10.80
C ASN A 105 -1.54 7.67 11.07
N GLY A 106 -1.32 8.34 12.20
CA GLY A 106 -1.92 9.65 12.51
C GLY A 106 -3.46 9.72 12.48
N THR A 107 -4.12 8.80 11.79
CA THR A 107 -5.59 8.69 11.66
C THR A 107 -6.03 7.24 11.57
N HIS A 108 -7.36 7.01 11.70
CA HIS A 108 -7.95 5.68 11.44
C HIS A 108 -8.07 5.34 9.94
N TRP A 109 -7.83 6.29 9.04
CA TRP A 109 -7.95 6.09 7.61
C TRP A 109 -6.65 6.41 6.90
N ASP A 110 -6.13 5.43 6.17
CA ASP A 110 -5.01 5.60 5.28
C ASP A 110 -5.42 5.27 3.85
N PHE A 111 -4.81 6.00 2.92
CA PHE A 111 -4.86 5.73 1.50
C PHE A 111 -3.53 5.16 1.06
N ASP A 112 -3.57 4.27 0.10
CA ASP A 112 -2.33 3.73 -0.45
C ASP A 112 -2.31 3.71 -1.97
N VAL A 113 -1.08 3.84 -2.49
CA VAL A 113 -0.76 3.69 -3.90
C VAL A 113 0.29 2.60 -4.00
N SER A 114 0.13 1.67 -4.90
CA SER A 114 1.10 0.61 -5.10
C SER A 114 1.53 0.46 -6.56
N LEU A 115 2.77 -0.02 -6.72
CA LEU A 115 3.32 -0.46 -8.00
C LEU A 115 4.00 -1.81 -7.78
N GLY A 116 3.61 -2.81 -8.55
CA GLY A 116 4.13 -4.16 -8.44
C GLY A 116 4.56 -4.74 -9.78
N TYR A 117 5.29 -5.83 -9.70
CA TYR A 117 5.75 -6.60 -10.86
C TYR A 117 5.63 -8.09 -10.58
N ASP A 118 4.89 -8.81 -11.47
CA ASP A 118 4.71 -10.25 -11.40
C ASP A 118 5.98 -10.96 -11.85
N MET A 119 6.66 -11.57 -10.89
CA MET A 119 7.85 -12.40 -11.15
C MET A 119 7.46 -13.73 -11.79
N SER A 120 6.31 -14.27 -11.39
CA SER A 120 5.71 -15.49 -11.92
C SER A 120 4.18 -15.42 -11.82
N SER A 121 3.48 -16.48 -12.21
CA SER A 121 2.03 -16.59 -12.01
C SER A 121 1.61 -16.64 -10.53
N GLN A 122 2.54 -16.94 -9.64
CA GLN A 122 2.28 -17.15 -8.22
C GLN A 122 3.00 -16.18 -7.29
N ALA A 123 3.85 -15.30 -7.82
CA ALA A 123 4.64 -14.39 -6.99
C ALA A 123 4.84 -13.04 -7.66
N PHE A 124 4.82 -11.98 -6.84
CA PHE A 124 5.11 -10.61 -7.27
C PHE A 124 5.94 -9.87 -6.23
N VAL A 125 6.60 -8.80 -6.65
CA VAL A 125 7.19 -7.78 -5.79
C VAL A 125 6.33 -6.53 -5.86
N GLU A 126 6.25 -5.78 -4.77
CA GLU A 126 5.42 -4.58 -4.71
C GLU A 126 6.12 -3.48 -3.90
N TYR A 127 6.08 -2.26 -4.42
CA TYR A 127 6.28 -1.04 -3.66
C TYR A 127 4.92 -0.44 -3.34
N ARG A 128 4.71 -0.01 -2.09
CA ARG A 128 3.46 0.58 -1.63
C ARG A 128 3.73 1.78 -0.76
N HIS A 129 3.08 2.89 -1.06
CA HIS A 129 3.09 4.09 -0.25
C HIS A 129 1.76 4.24 0.47
N HIS A 130 1.82 4.32 1.79
CA HIS A 130 0.68 4.66 2.64
C HIS A 130 0.70 6.15 2.99
N SER A 131 -0.46 6.79 2.98
CA SER A 131 -0.62 8.20 3.31
C SER A 131 -2.00 8.45 3.91
N HIS A 132 -2.04 9.22 4.97
CA HIS A 132 -3.31 9.66 5.58
C HIS A 132 -3.87 10.95 4.93
N GLY A 133 -3.39 11.33 3.77
CA GLY A 133 -3.97 12.40 2.95
C GLY A 133 -3.77 13.81 3.49
N ARG A 134 -2.81 14.07 4.37
CA ARG A 134 -2.53 15.40 4.91
C ARG A 134 -2.33 16.46 3.82
N LYS A 135 -1.51 16.14 2.82
CA LYS A 135 -1.23 17.07 1.70
C LYS A 135 -2.46 17.33 0.81
N LEU A 136 -3.49 16.51 0.92
CA LEU A 136 -4.77 16.67 0.25
C LEU A 136 -5.82 17.38 1.13
N GLY A 137 -5.46 17.79 2.35
CA GLY A 137 -6.37 18.44 3.29
C GLY A 137 -7.35 17.50 3.99
N ILE A 138 -7.19 16.18 3.84
CA ILE A 138 -8.07 15.16 4.42
C ILE A 138 -7.74 14.95 5.90
N SER A 139 -6.48 15.07 6.28
CA SER A 139 -6.03 15.01 7.67
C SER A 139 -5.35 16.30 8.10
N ARG A 140 -5.54 16.71 9.36
CA ARG A 140 -4.90 17.89 9.97
C ARG A 140 -3.64 17.53 10.76
N ASP A 141 -3.37 16.26 10.95
CA ASP A 141 -2.24 15.83 11.75
C ASP A 141 -0.92 16.09 11.03
N ALA A 142 0.01 16.68 11.77
CA ALA A 142 1.25 17.21 11.23
C ALA A 142 2.39 16.20 11.23
N SER A 143 2.26 15.10 11.93
CA SER A 143 3.42 14.27 12.30
C SER A 143 3.80 13.21 11.27
N ASN A 144 2.94 12.90 10.29
CA ASN A 144 3.15 11.77 9.39
C ASN A 144 3.08 12.15 7.91
N ASP A 145 4.19 12.06 7.20
CA ASP A 145 4.29 12.27 5.75
C ASP A 145 3.93 11.02 4.92
N GLY A 146 3.43 9.98 5.56
CA GLY A 146 3.22 8.67 4.98
C GLY A 146 4.49 7.80 5.07
N TRP A 147 4.38 6.55 4.74
CA TRP A 147 5.46 5.58 4.83
C TRP A 147 5.46 4.63 3.64
N ASN A 148 6.66 4.18 3.29
CA ASN A 148 6.92 3.36 2.13
C ASN A 148 7.17 1.93 2.54
N LEU A 149 6.63 1.00 1.79
CA LEU A 149 6.77 -0.44 1.97
C LEU A 149 7.34 -1.07 0.71
N ILE A 150 8.26 -1.99 0.90
CA ILE A 150 8.70 -2.92 -0.15
C ILE A 150 8.36 -4.32 0.31
N GLY A 151 7.73 -5.10 -0.54
CA GLY A 151 7.28 -6.43 -0.18
C GLY A 151 7.23 -7.42 -1.31
N ILE A 152 6.99 -8.64 -0.92
CA ILE A 152 6.70 -9.76 -1.81
C ILE A 152 5.29 -10.28 -1.53
N GLY A 153 4.62 -10.76 -2.56
CA GLY A 153 3.31 -11.40 -2.46
C GLY A 153 3.29 -12.75 -3.14
N LEU A 154 2.49 -13.64 -2.59
CA LEU A 154 2.16 -14.95 -3.15
C LEU A 154 0.69 -14.97 -3.55
N ILE A 155 0.40 -15.48 -4.74
CA ILE A 155 -0.94 -15.57 -5.35
C ILE A 155 -1.40 -17.03 -5.28
N PHE A 156 -2.65 -17.25 -4.90
CA PHE A 156 -3.28 -18.55 -4.77
C PHE A 156 -4.55 -18.66 -5.61
#